data_5e99d3c68e48bbc77afda176888a3780
#
_entry.id   5e99d3c68e48bbc77afda176888a3780
#
_cell.length_a   1.000
_cell.length_b   1.000
_cell.length_c   1.000
_cell.angle_alpha   90.00
_cell.angle_beta   90.00
_cell.angle_gamma   90.00
#
_symmetry.space_group_name_H-M   'P 1'
#
loop_
_entity.id
_entity.type
_entity.pdbx_description
1 polymer ?
#
loop_
_entity_poly.entity_id
_entity_poly.type
_entity_poly.pdbx_seq_one_letter_code
_entity_poly.pdbx_strand_id
1 'polypeptide(L)'
;MPTSQIPGERVRILADQFLAIPTTSYQQRSLGAALALFLDTATKTALHRAELVSKSALSRLLNEYSWDTARGWEVLQAAQWETFLLAARRKHRPLLRLSVDLTSIEKKGSLLPFVRVYNDVHGIHLVVLFAEYGQLKFPVGYRVYKGKGTPTPVTLARELLRDVPDSIRRRFRVRVLADSGFEAAAFFDEVRQLGFEFVVGVRSNRRTMHPGQVTVADCPHGGYVELKNWPHDTLVLGRVDRGDRVFHAVSSEMLEGDEVVKEGQARWGEESFFKEGKHQFGLAQFALRTAVGLDRWVLLVFLAWTLAPSYTGKPT
;
A
#
# COMPACT_ATOMS: atom_id res chain seq x y z
N MET A 1 -21.32 6.15 -15.25
CA MET A 1 -21.28 6.37 -13.79
C MET A 1 -20.10 5.57 -13.24
N PRO A 2 -19.26 6.14 -12.37
CA PRO A 2 -18.21 5.35 -11.73
C PRO A 2 -18.88 4.27 -10.87
N THR A 3 -18.55 3.00 -11.14
CA THR A 3 -19.03 1.87 -10.36
C THR A 3 -18.07 1.66 -9.17
N SER A 4 -18.60 1.53 -7.96
CA SER A 4 -17.80 1.18 -6.77
C SER A 4 -16.99 -0.09 -7.03
N GLN A 5 -15.75 -0.16 -6.50
CA GLN A 5 -14.92 -1.37 -6.55
C GLN A 5 -15.62 -2.55 -5.84
N ILE A 6 -16.46 -2.24 -4.86
CA ILE A 6 -17.27 -3.21 -4.11
C ILE A 6 -18.75 -3.08 -4.56
N PRO A 7 -19.50 -4.18 -4.68
CA PRO A 7 -20.95 -4.11 -4.94
C PRO A 7 -21.68 -3.23 -3.91
N GLY A 8 -22.66 -2.43 -4.33
CA GLY A 8 -23.32 -1.42 -3.51
C GLY A 8 -23.91 -1.94 -2.18
N GLU A 9 -24.45 -3.16 -2.15
CA GLU A 9 -24.90 -3.81 -0.91
C GLU A 9 -23.75 -4.02 0.08
N ARG A 10 -22.57 -4.43 -0.40
CA ARG A 10 -21.38 -4.62 0.43
C ARG A 10 -20.80 -3.32 0.93
N VAL A 11 -20.86 -2.26 0.13
CA VAL A 11 -20.49 -0.90 0.56
C VAL A 11 -21.30 -0.52 1.79
N ARG A 12 -22.63 -0.76 1.76
CA ARG A 12 -23.51 -0.46 2.88
C ARG A 12 -23.18 -1.33 4.10
N ILE A 13 -23.04 -2.64 3.91
CA ILE A 13 -22.69 -3.56 5.00
C ILE A 13 -21.37 -3.15 5.67
N LEU A 14 -20.33 -2.84 4.91
CA LEU A 14 -19.05 -2.38 5.44
C LEU A 14 -19.19 -1.07 6.21
N ALA A 15 -19.91 -0.10 5.66
CA ALA A 15 -20.13 1.18 6.33
C ALA A 15 -20.92 0.99 7.64
N ASP A 16 -21.99 0.19 7.63
CA ASP A 16 -22.81 -0.08 8.83
C ASP A 16 -21.98 -0.79 9.92
N GLN A 17 -21.22 -1.82 9.55
CA GLN A 17 -20.32 -2.52 10.48
C GLN A 17 -19.28 -1.61 11.08
N PHE A 18 -18.69 -0.73 10.27
CA PHE A 18 -17.68 0.21 10.71
C PHE A 18 -18.25 1.28 11.65
N LEU A 19 -19.41 1.84 11.30
CA LEU A 19 -20.08 2.86 12.11
C LEU A 19 -20.61 2.31 13.44
N ALA A 20 -20.83 1.01 13.57
CA ALA A 20 -21.23 0.35 14.82
C ALA A 20 -20.09 0.12 15.82
N ILE A 21 -18.82 0.31 15.43
CA ILE A 21 -17.65 0.05 16.30
C ILE A 21 -17.64 0.92 17.56
N PRO A 22 -17.86 2.25 17.51
CA PRO A 22 -17.97 3.04 18.72
C PRO A 22 -19.23 2.70 19.51
N THR A 23 -19.11 2.63 20.84
CA THR A 23 -20.17 2.16 21.71
C THR A 23 -21.28 3.19 22.01
N THR A 24 -21.02 4.47 21.79
CA THR A 24 -21.98 5.54 22.06
C THR A 24 -22.52 6.15 20.79
N SER A 25 -23.81 6.51 20.79
CA SER A 25 -24.46 7.18 19.64
C SER A 25 -23.77 8.49 19.24
N TYR A 26 -23.21 9.21 20.21
CA TYR A 26 -22.45 10.43 19.96
C TYR A 26 -21.15 10.14 19.17
N GLN A 27 -20.41 9.11 19.55
CA GLN A 27 -19.20 8.70 18.84
C GLN A 27 -19.53 8.14 17.46
N GLN A 28 -20.60 7.35 17.33
CA GLN A 28 -21.09 6.83 16.05
C GLN A 28 -21.46 7.97 15.09
N ARG A 29 -22.17 8.99 15.58
CA ARG A 29 -22.46 10.19 14.78
C ARG A 29 -21.19 10.92 14.36
N SER A 30 -20.24 11.07 15.27
CA SER A 30 -18.95 11.71 14.97
C SER A 30 -18.14 10.92 13.96
N LEU A 31 -18.16 9.57 14.02
CA LEU A 31 -17.49 8.71 13.06
C LEU A 31 -18.17 8.78 11.68
N GLY A 32 -19.50 8.81 11.63
CA GLY A 32 -20.26 9.02 10.40
C GLY A 32 -19.93 10.37 9.73
N ALA A 33 -19.85 11.44 10.52
CA ALA A 33 -19.46 12.75 10.05
C ALA A 33 -18.00 12.79 9.55
N ALA A 34 -17.08 12.09 10.24
CA ALA A 34 -15.71 11.93 9.78
C ALA A 34 -15.68 11.20 8.44
N LEU A 35 -16.34 10.06 8.32
CA LEU A 35 -16.38 9.28 7.08
C LEU A 35 -16.96 10.09 5.91
N ALA A 36 -18.06 10.82 6.13
CA ALA A 36 -18.63 11.72 5.12
C ALA A 36 -17.61 12.76 4.64
N LEU A 37 -16.82 13.33 5.56
CA LEU A 37 -15.76 14.28 5.23
C LEU A 37 -14.66 13.67 4.36
N PHE A 38 -14.29 12.40 4.61
CA PHE A 38 -13.27 11.69 3.80
C PHE A 38 -13.81 11.25 2.44
N LEU A 39 -15.11 11.04 2.32
CA LEU A 39 -15.77 10.68 1.06
C LEU A 39 -16.10 11.91 0.19
N ASP A 40 -16.08 13.11 0.75
CA ASP A 40 -16.20 14.37 0.00
C ASP A 40 -14.89 14.69 -0.74
N THR A 41 -14.73 14.10 -1.90
CA THR A 41 -13.53 14.27 -2.75
C THR A 41 -13.50 15.60 -3.50
N ALA A 42 -14.60 16.37 -3.50
CA ALA A 42 -14.66 17.67 -4.15
C ALA A 42 -13.82 18.74 -3.43
N THR A 43 -13.46 18.47 -2.17
CA THR A 43 -12.77 19.44 -1.34
C THR A 43 -11.68 18.78 -0.50
N LYS A 44 -10.73 19.59 0.02
CA LYS A 44 -9.67 19.07 0.91
C LYS A 44 -10.28 18.54 2.20
N THR A 45 -9.88 17.35 2.62
CA THR A 45 -10.29 16.75 3.91
C THR A 45 -9.71 17.56 5.06
N ALA A 46 -10.53 18.36 5.72
CA ALA A 46 -10.12 19.19 6.85
C ALA A 46 -11.22 19.23 7.91
N LEU A 47 -10.88 18.95 9.17
CA LEU A 47 -11.86 18.81 10.27
C LEU A 47 -12.79 20.02 10.46
N HIS A 48 -12.34 21.24 10.11
CA HIS A 48 -13.15 22.45 10.23
C HIS A 48 -14.27 22.55 9.16
N ARG A 49 -14.25 21.68 8.15
CA ARG A 49 -15.27 21.63 7.09
C ARG A 49 -16.39 20.66 7.40
N ALA A 50 -16.32 19.94 8.52
CA ALA A 50 -17.39 19.06 8.93
C ALA A 50 -18.62 19.91 9.34
N GLU A 51 -19.74 19.66 8.66
CA GLU A 51 -20.99 20.38 8.91
C GLU A 51 -21.86 19.70 9.97
N LEU A 52 -21.76 18.37 10.08
CA LEU A 52 -22.63 17.55 10.93
C LEU A 52 -22.24 17.57 12.41
N VAL A 53 -20.97 17.82 12.71
CA VAL A 53 -20.42 17.87 14.07
C VAL A 53 -19.30 18.91 14.16
N SER A 54 -19.00 19.38 15.38
CA SER A 54 -17.94 20.37 15.56
C SER A 54 -16.54 19.78 15.30
N LYS A 55 -15.60 20.64 14.86
CA LYS A 55 -14.18 20.28 14.73
C LYS A 55 -13.62 19.64 16.02
N SER A 56 -14.04 20.15 17.19
CA SER A 56 -13.60 19.62 18.49
C SER A 56 -14.12 18.20 18.73
N ALA A 57 -15.35 17.88 18.29
CA ALA A 57 -15.89 16.52 18.38
C ALA A 57 -15.07 15.54 17.52
N LEU A 58 -14.73 15.92 16.29
CA LEU A 58 -13.87 15.09 15.41
C LEU A 58 -12.46 14.95 15.96
N SER A 59 -11.88 16.02 16.50
CA SER A 59 -10.55 15.96 17.13
C SER A 59 -10.53 14.98 18.30
N ARG A 60 -11.56 15.02 19.18
CA ARG A 60 -11.69 14.07 20.29
C ARG A 60 -11.93 12.65 19.80
N LEU A 61 -12.77 12.44 18.78
CA LEU A 61 -12.97 11.11 18.16
C LEU A 61 -11.64 10.51 17.71
N LEU A 62 -10.80 11.30 17.07
CA LEU A 62 -9.53 10.83 16.52
C LEU A 62 -8.46 10.61 17.58
N ASN A 63 -8.38 11.48 18.61
CA ASN A 63 -7.23 11.50 19.51
C ASN A 63 -7.53 11.00 20.93
N GLU A 64 -8.77 11.10 21.42
CA GLU A 64 -9.08 10.95 22.84
C GLU A 64 -10.08 9.83 23.15
N TYR A 65 -11.15 9.70 22.32
CA TYR A 65 -12.19 8.72 22.62
C TYR A 65 -11.71 7.28 22.49
N SER A 66 -12.13 6.48 23.45
CA SER A 66 -11.82 5.05 23.48
C SER A 66 -12.78 4.29 22.57
N TRP A 67 -12.45 4.14 21.29
CA TRP A 67 -13.13 3.20 20.39
C TRP A 67 -12.10 2.24 19.76
N ASP A 68 -12.56 1.05 19.42
CA ASP A 68 -11.71 -0.04 18.98
C ASP A 68 -11.21 0.15 17.53
N THR A 69 -10.05 0.80 17.41
CA THR A 69 -9.41 1.03 16.12
C THR A 69 -8.90 -0.26 15.49
N ALA A 70 -8.46 -1.24 16.30
CA ALA A 70 -8.02 -2.54 15.80
C ALA A 70 -9.17 -3.27 15.13
N ARG A 71 -10.36 -3.26 15.75
CA ARG A 71 -11.58 -3.78 15.14
C ARG A 71 -11.93 -3.08 13.83
N GLY A 72 -11.68 -1.77 13.75
CA GLY A 72 -11.84 -1.01 12.49
C GLY A 72 -10.97 -1.56 11.35
N TRP A 73 -9.71 -1.84 11.63
CA TRP A 73 -8.80 -2.49 10.69
C TRP A 73 -9.24 -3.90 10.30
N GLU A 74 -9.65 -4.71 11.26
CA GLU A 74 -10.15 -6.06 11.00
C GLU A 74 -11.36 -6.06 10.06
N VAL A 75 -12.35 -5.20 10.33
CA VAL A 75 -13.57 -5.07 9.52
C VAL A 75 -13.22 -4.64 8.09
N LEU A 76 -12.36 -3.63 7.94
CA LEU A 76 -11.94 -3.15 6.63
C LEU A 76 -11.19 -4.22 5.85
N GLN A 77 -10.15 -4.81 6.44
CA GLN A 77 -9.33 -5.82 5.77
C GLN A 77 -10.13 -7.06 5.41
N ALA A 78 -11.01 -7.53 6.30
CA ALA A 78 -11.89 -8.67 6.02
C ALA A 78 -12.77 -8.42 4.78
N ALA A 79 -13.38 -7.23 4.68
CA ALA A 79 -14.21 -6.86 3.53
C ALA A 79 -13.40 -6.78 2.22
N GLN A 80 -12.18 -6.23 2.27
CA GLN A 80 -11.28 -6.14 1.12
C GLN A 80 -10.86 -7.54 0.63
N TRP A 81 -10.37 -8.39 1.54
CA TRP A 81 -9.93 -9.74 1.19
C TRP A 81 -11.08 -10.63 0.71
N GLU A 82 -12.24 -10.53 1.33
CA GLU A 82 -13.44 -11.24 0.87
C GLU A 82 -13.84 -10.81 -0.54
N THR A 83 -13.71 -9.53 -0.88
CA THR A 83 -14.00 -9.02 -2.21
C THR A 83 -13.10 -9.67 -3.27
N PHE A 84 -11.81 -9.82 -3.02
CA PHE A 84 -10.90 -10.54 -3.91
C PHE A 84 -11.29 -12.03 -4.05
N LEU A 85 -11.58 -12.70 -2.92
CA LEU A 85 -11.96 -14.12 -2.92
C LEU A 85 -13.22 -14.36 -3.77
N LEU A 86 -14.22 -13.49 -3.67
CA LEU A 86 -15.45 -13.59 -4.46
C LEU A 86 -15.22 -13.33 -5.94
N ALA A 87 -14.43 -12.31 -6.27
CA ALA A 87 -14.09 -11.99 -7.65
C ALA A 87 -13.33 -13.14 -8.33
N ALA A 88 -12.51 -13.87 -7.56
CA ALA A 88 -11.70 -14.97 -8.05
C ALA A 88 -12.39 -16.33 -8.02
N ARG A 89 -13.58 -16.48 -7.45
CA ARG A 89 -14.21 -17.78 -7.11
C ARG A 89 -14.32 -18.79 -8.26
N ARG A 90 -14.41 -18.31 -9.51
CA ARG A 90 -14.55 -19.15 -10.71
C ARG A 90 -13.24 -19.46 -11.43
N LYS A 91 -12.10 -18.95 -10.94
CA LYS A 91 -10.79 -19.11 -11.57
C LYS A 91 -9.88 -19.95 -10.70
N HIS A 92 -9.06 -20.81 -11.33
CA HIS A 92 -8.07 -21.60 -10.60
C HIS A 92 -6.80 -20.75 -10.38
N ARG A 93 -6.49 -20.47 -9.09
CA ARG A 93 -5.30 -19.70 -8.64
C ARG A 93 -4.91 -18.53 -9.56
N PRO A 94 -5.81 -17.55 -9.77
CA PRO A 94 -5.48 -16.40 -10.60
C PRO A 94 -4.37 -15.56 -9.95
N LEU A 95 -3.71 -14.73 -10.73
CA LEU A 95 -2.64 -13.85 -10.25
C LEU A 95 -3.23 -12.69 -9.45
N LEU A 96 -2.78 -12.53 -8.20
CA LEU A 96 -2.97 -11.34 -7.36
C LEU A 96 -1.63 -10.62 -7.26
N ARG A 97 -1.60 -9.33 -7.54
CA ARG A 97 -0.42 -8.49 -7.34
C ARG A 97 -0.48 -7.85 -5.96
N LEU A 98 0.62 -7.92 -5.24
CA LEU A 98 0.83 -7.20 -3.99
C LEU A 98 1.99 -6.24 -4.19
N SER A 99 1.71 -4.95 -4.21
CA SER A 99 2.75 -3.95 -4.33
C SER A 99 3.13 -3.39 -2.97
N VAL A 100 4.43 -3.23 -2.73
CA VAL A 100 4.97 -2.61 -1.50
C VAL A 100 5.70 -1.35 -1.89
N ASP A 101 5.35 -0.25 -1.27
CA ASP A 101 6.02 1.03 -1.48
C ASP A 101 6.14 1.85 -0.20
N LEU A 102 7.11 2.75 -0.17
CA LEU A 102 7.31 3.71 0.91
C LEU A 102 6.88 5.09 0.44
N THR A 103 5.85 5.64 1.06
CA THR A 103 5.42 7.01 0.79
C THR A 103 5.80 7.93 1.94
N SER A 104 6.28 9.13 1.59
CA SER A 104 6.60 10.19 2.54
C SER A 104 5.50 11.25 2.52
N ILE A 105 5.09 11.68 3.71
CA ILE A 105 4.13 12.76 3.93
C ILE A 105 4.89 13.89 4.61
N GLU A 106 5.24 14.91 3.83
CA GLU A 106 5.97 16.07 4.35
C GLU A 106 5.17 16.74 5.48
N LYS A 107 5.83 16.97 6.62
CA LYS A 107 5.29 17.64 7.80
C LYS A 107 6.37 18.50 8.45
N LYS A 108 6.03 19.75 8.73
CA LYS A 108 6.97 20.71 9.33
C LYS A 108 6.88 20.79 10.86
N GLY A 109 5.88 20.16 11.47
CA GLY A 109 5.64 20.27 12.92
C GLY A 109 6.44 19.25 13.73
N SER A 110 7.14 19.71 14.75
CA SER A 110 7.87 18.84 15.71
C SER A 110 6.97 18.10 16.70
N LEU A 111 5.71 18.52 16.85
CA LEU A 111 4.75 17.92 17.78
C LEU A 111 4.00 16.71 17.19
N LEU A 112 4.21 16.42 15.92
CA LEU A 112 3.58 15.26 15.27
C LEU A 112 4.33 13.98 15.64
N PRO A 113 3.62 12.86 15.90
CA PRO A 113 4.27 11.62 16.19
C PRO A 113 5.03 11.10 14.95
N PHE A 114 6.18 10.47 15.20
CA PHE A 114 6.96 9.77 14.17
C PHE A 114 7.50 10.63 13.01
N VAL A 115 7.53 11.97 13.16
CA VAL A 115 8.16 12.83 12.16
C VAL A 115 9.67 12.61 12.20
N ARG A 116 10.27 12.30 11.05
CA ARG A 116 11.70 12.02 10.85
C ARG A 116 12.16 12.55 9.50
N VAL A 117 13.46 12.61 9.30
CA VAL A 117 14.07 12.83 7.98
C VAL A 117 14.40 11.48 7.36
N TYR A 118 13.92 11.24 6.16
CA TYR A 118 14.26 10.06 5.36
C TYR A 118 14.26 10.45 3.88
N ASN A 119 15.33 10.11 3.15
CA ASN A 119 15.53 10.51 1.76
C ASN A 119 15.23 12.01 1.54
N ASP A 120 15.85 12.86 2.39
CA ASP A 120 15.72 14.32 2.39
C ASP A 120 14.30 14.88 2.61
N VAL A 121 13.33 14.04 2.91
CA VAL A 121 11.98 14.46 3.26
C VAL A 121 11.80 14.45 4.78
N HIS A 122 11.52 15.61 5.36
CA HIS A 122 11.13 15.74 6.76
C HIS A 122 9.63 15.49 6.88
N GLY A 123 9.25 14.36 7.51
CA GLY A 123 7.83 13.99 7.57
C GLY A 123 7.55 12.65 8.21
N ILE A 124 6.37 12.12 7.92
CA ILE A 124 5.94 10.77 8.30
C ILE A 124 6.11 9.85 7.10
N HIS A 125 6.71 8.70 7.32
CA HIS A 125 7.02 7.73 6.29
C HIS A 125 6.21 6.47 6.53
N LEU A 126 5.41 6.08 5.53
CA LEU A 126 4.54 4.91 5.59
C LEU A 126 5.00 3.88 4.58
N VAL A 127 5.26 2.66 5.03
CA VAL A 127 5.33 1.48 4.16
C VAL A 127 3.91 0.97 3.99
N VAL A 128 3.43 0.88 2.77
CA VAL A 128 2.05 0.48 2.45
C VAL A 128 2.08 -0.79 1.61
N LEU A 129 1.18 -1.70 1.92
CA LEU A 129 0.87 -2.87 1.10
C LEU A 129 -0.43 -2.61 0.34
N PHE A 130 -0.35 -2.74 -0.97
CA PHE A 130 -1.46 -2.53 -1.89
C PHE A 130 -1.74 -3.82 -2.65
N ALA A 131 -3.00 -4.20 -2.78
CA ALA A 131 -3.42 -5.42 -3.47
C ALA A 131 -4.22 -5.08 -4.73
N GLU A 132 -3.93 -5.79 -5.84
CA GLU A 132 -4.60 -5.60 -7.11
C GLU A 132 -5.01 -6.93 -7.75
N TYR A 133 -6.28 -7.04 -8.14
CA TYR A 133 -6.81 -8.12 -8.96
C TYR A 133 -7.86 -7.60 -9.94
N GLY A 134 -7.53 -7.59 -11.22
CA GLY A 134 -8.39 -7.00 -12.25
C GLY A 134 -8.61 -5.50 -12.01
N GLN A 135 -9.87 -5.11 -11.81
CA GLN A 135 -10.22 -3.72 -11.51
C GLN A 135 -10.22 -3.41 -10.00
N LEU A 136 -10.09 -4.43 -9.16
CA LEU A 136 -10.06 -4.27 -7.71
C LEU A 136 -8.69 -3.82 -7.26
N LYS A 137 -8.63 -2.72 -6.50
CA LYS A 137 -7.38 -2.10 -6.04
C LYS A 137 -7.57 -1.53 -4.63
N PHE A 138 -6.94 -2.16 -3.63
CA PHE A 138 -7.09 -1.76 -2.23
C PHE A 138 -5.74 -1.60 -1.53
N PRO A 139 -5.56 -0.52 -0.73
CA PRO A 139 -4.51 -0.49 0.29
C PRO A 139 -4.95 -1.42 1.44
N VAL A 140 -4.23 -2.51 1.64
CA VAL A 140 -4.63 -3.57 2.58
C VAL A 140 -3.85 -3.57 3.89
N GLY A 141 -2.85 -2.72 4.02
CA GLY A 141 -2.09 -2.58 5.25
C GLY A 141 -1.02 -1.50 5.17
N TYR A 142 -0.57 -1.03 6.34
CA TYR A 142 0.54 -0.09 6.41
C TYR A 142 1.36 -0.28 7.69
N ARG A 143 2.57 0.27 7.68
CA ARG A 143 3.45 0.41 8.86
C ARG A 143 4.11 1.79 8.83
N VAL A 144 4.34 2.35 10.01
CA VAL A 144 5.04 3.64 10.15
C VAL A 144 6.53 3.38 10.33
N TYR A 145 7.36 3.93 9.45
CA TYR A 145 8.79 3.97 9.67
C TYR A 145 9.16 5.07 10.66
N LYS A 146 9.73 4.69 11.80
CA LYS A 146 9.99 5.59 12.93
C LYS A 146 11.43 6.14 12.97
N GLY A 147 12.24 5.82 11.95
CA GLY A 147 13.61 6.34 11.82
C GLY A 147 14.70 5.33 12.21
N LYS A 148 15.95 5.80 12.21
CA LYS A 148 17.13 4.99 12.51
C LYS A 148 17.02 4.35 13.90
N GLY A 149 17.42 3.08 14.02
CA GLY A 149 17.32 2.30 15.28
C GLY A 149 15.97 1.61 15.49
N THR A 150 15.03 1.76 14.54
CA THR A 150 13.74 1.03 14.51
C THR A 150 13.71 0.05 13.32
N PRO A 151 12.68 -0.82 13.20
CA PRO A 151 12.53 -1.68 12.03
C PRO A 151 12.65 -0.90 10.73
N THR A 152 13.47 -1.40 9.81
CA THR A 152 13.71 -0.75 8.51
C THR A 152 12.48 -0.85 7.62
N PRO A 153 12.34 -0.04 6.55
CA PRO A 153 11.27 -0.21 5.57
C PRO A 153 11.16 -1.64 5.02
N VAL A 154 12.29 -2.29 4.79
CA VAL A 154 12.35 -3.71 4.38
C VAL A 154 11.73 -4.63 5.45
N THR A 155 12.07 -4.44 6.73
CA THR A 155 11.49 -5.22 7.84
C THR A 155 9.98 -5.01 7.93
N LEU A 156 9.53 -3.76 7.84
CA LEU A 156 8.11 -3.40 7.88
C LEU A 156 7.32 -3.98 6.69
N ALA A 157 7.92 -4.01 5.51
CA ALA A 157 7.34 -4.65 4.33
C ALA A 157 7.17 -6.17 4.53
N ARG A 158 8.17 -6.84 5.11
CA ARG A 158 8.10 -8.27 5.44
C ARG A 158 6.98 -8.58 6.44
N GLU A 159 6.79 -7.73 7.46
CA GLU A 159 5.67 -7.85 8.40
C GLU A 159 4.33 -7.76 7.67
N LEU A 160 4.17 -6.78 6.78
CA LEU A 160 2.94 -6.62 5.99
C LEU A 160 2.64 -7.83 5.10
N LEU A 161 3.67 -8.43 4.49
CA LEU A 161 3.50 -9.63 3.67
C LEU A 161 3.09 -10.86 4.50
N ARG A 162 3.57 -10.98 5.75
CA ARG A 162 3.14 -12.04 6.68
C ARG A 162 1.67 -11.92 7.08
N ASP A 163 1.16 -10.71 7.15
CA ASP A 163 -0.24 -10.44 7.50
C ASP A 163 -1.24 -10.83 6.39
N VAL A 164 -0.76 -11.19 5.19
CA VAL A 164 -1.63 -11.66 4.10
C VAL A 164 -2.32 -12.97 4.52
N PRO A 165 -3.67 -13.05 4.51
CA PRO A 165 -4.38 -14.22 5.00
C PRO A 165 -4.07 -15.51 4.22
N ASP A 166 -4.06 -16.64 4.92
CA ASP A 166 -3.86 -17.95 4.30
C ASP A 166 -4.90 -18.30 3.25
N SER A 167 -6.13 -17.79 3.41
CA SER A 167 -7.19 -17.95 2.40
C SER A 167 -6.78 -17.33 1.06
N ILE A 168 -6.10 -16.19 1.07
CA ILE A 168 -5.55 -15.51 -0.11
C ILE A 168 -4.39 -16.31 -0.68
N ARG A 169 -3.44 -16.73 0.16
CA ARG A 169 -2.28 -17.54 -0.26
C ARG A 169 -2.68 -18.84 -0.96
N ARG A 170 -3.72 -19.50 -0.45
CA ARG A 170 -4.24 -20.73 -1.07
C ARG A 170 -5.03 -20.46 -2.35
N ARG A 171 -5.74 -19.33 -2.40
CA ARG A 171 -6.66 -19.03 -3.51
C ARG A 171 -5.95 -18.43 -4.71
N PHE A 172 -4.92 -17.63 -4.50
CA PHE A 172 -4.21 -16.90 -5.53
C PHE A 172 -2.80 -17.41 -5.74
N ARG A 173 -2.27 -17.21 -6.94
CA ARG A 173 -0.86 -17.07 -7.20
C ARG A 173 -0.52 -15.61 -6.87
N VAL A 174 0.40 -15.38 -5.94
CA VAL A 174 0.70 -14.05 -5.44
C VAL A 174 2.04 -13.57 -6.01
N ARG A 175 2.05 -12.40 -6.62
CA ARG A 175 3.26 -11.73 -7.09
C ARG A 175 3.48 -10.44 -6.32
N VAL A 176 4.63 -10.33 -5.69
CA VAL A 176 5.04 -9.13 -4.95
C VAL A 176 5.80 -8.20 -5.89
N LEU A 177 5.38 -6.94 -5.94
CA LEU A 177 6.03 -5.87 -6.70
C LEU A 177 6.63 -4.87 -5.71
N ALA A 178 7.88 -4.47 -5.92
CA ALA A 178 8.54 -3.46 -5.09
C ALA A 178 9.59 -2.68 -5.89
N ASP A 179 9.98 -1.51 -5.40
CA ASP A 179 11.06 -0.73 -5.98
C ASP A 179 12.45 -1.19 -5.47
N SER A 180 13.50 -0.56 -5.95
CA SER A 180 14.87 -0.85 -5.55
C SER A 180 15.20 -0.51 -4.09
N GLY A 181 14.32 0.17 -3.37
CA GLY A 181 14.43 0.39 -1.93
C GLY A 181 14.25 -0.91 -1.13
N PHE A 182 13.63 -1.92 -1.74
CA PHE A 182 13.36 -3.23 -1.13
C PHE A 182 14.26 -4.35 -1.68
N GLU A 183 15.28 -4.06 -2.46
CA GLU A 183 16.21 -5.04 -3.06
C GLU A 183 17.16 -5.70 -2.03
N ALA A 184 16.65 -6.15 -0.90
CA ALA A 184 17.42 -6.78 0.16
C ALA A 184 17.24 -8.30 0.17
N ALA A 185 18.31 -9.06 0.45
CA ALA A 185 18.25 -10.52 0.58
C ALA A 185 17.13 -10.97 1.52
N ALA A 186 17.02 -10.34 2.69
CA ALA A 186 15.97 -10.65 3.66
C ALA A 186 14.54 -10.44 3.11
N PHE A 187 14.33 -9.52 2.17
CA PHE A 187 13.04 -9.33 1.52
C PHE A 187 12.74 -10.47 0.54
N PHE A 188 13.69 -10.82 -0.30
CA PHE A 188 13.55 -11.93 -1.24
C PHE A 188 13.33 -13.26 -0.51
N ASP A 189 14.07 -13.52 0.58
CA ASP A 189 13.89 -14.71 1.42
C ASP A 189 12.48 -14.79 2.00
N GLU A 190 11.95 -13.68 2.52
CA GLU A 190 10.60 -13.63 3.06
C GLU A 190 9.54 -13.94 2.00
N VAL A 191 9.63 -13.27 0.84
CA VAL A 191 8.70 -13.47 -0.28
C VAL A 191 8.71 -14.94 -0.70
N ARG A 192 9.91 -15.56 -0.81
CA ARG A 192 10.09 -16.95 -1.15
C ARG A 192 9.51 -17.90 -0.10
N GLN A 193 9.78 -17.66 1.19
CA GLN A 193 9.27 -18.46 2.30
C GLN A 193 7.74 -18.46 2.38
N LEU A 194 7.12 -17.35 1.98
CA LEU A 194 5.66 -17.24 1.88
C LEU A 194 5.07 -17.94 0.65
N GLY A 195 5.92 -18.49 -0.23
CA GLY A 195 5.51 -19.12 -1.49
C GLY A 195 5.01 -18.11 -2.52
N PHE A 196 5.48 -16.86 -2.45
CA PHE A 196 5.15 -15.81 -3.38
C PHE A 196 6.23 -15.67 -4.46
N GLU A 197 5.82 -15.19 -5.64
CA GLU A 197 6.67 -14.73 -6.69
C GLU A 197 6.98 -13.25 -6.52
N PHE A 198 8.03 -12.74 -7.17
CA PHE A 198 8.31 -11.31 -7.13
C PHE A 198 8.80 -10.74 -8.46
N VAL A 199 8.54 -9.46 -8.64
CA VAL A 199 9.24 -8.57 -9.56
C VAL A 199 9.67 -7.33 -8.78
N VAL A 200 10.98 -7.16 -8.61
CA VAL A 200 11.55 -6.11 -7.76
C VAL A 200 12.53 -5.27 -8.56
N GLY A 201 12.39 -3.95 -8.46
CA GLY A 201 13.38 -3.03 -9.01
C GLY A 201 14.75 -3.26 -8.37
N VAL A 202 15.81 -3.20 -9.15
CA VAL A 202 17.18 -3.34 -8.66
C VAL A 202 18.06 -2.19 -9.19
N ARG A 203 19.05 -1.82 -8.39
CA ARG A 203 20.00 -0.77 -8.79
C ARG A 203 20.94 -1.27 -9.88
N SER A 204 21.30 -0.42 -10.83
CA SER A 204 22.22 -0.76 -11.92
C SER A 204 23.57 -1.28 -11.42
N ASN A 205 24.08 -0.76 -10.31
CA ASN A 205 25.33 -1.17 -9.68
C ASN A 205 25.22 -2.38 -8.75
N ARG A 206 24.07 -3.06 -8.69
CA ARG A 206 23.90 -4.30 -7.92
C ARG A 206 24.82 -5.37 -8.49
N ARG A 207 25.64 -5.99 -7.62
CA ARG A 207 26.61 -7.02 -8.02
C ARG A 207 25.93 -8.35 -8.32
N THR A 208 26.44 -9.02 -9.36
CA THR A 208 26.02 -10.36 -9.79
C THR A 208 27.08 -11.41 -9.48
N MET A 209 26.73 -12.68 -9.61
CA MET A 209 27.64 -13.83 -9.48
C MET A 209 28.34 -14.20 -10.80
N HIS A 210 27.98 -13.58 -11.91
CA HIS A 210 28.52 -13.93 -13.21
C HIS A 210 30.01 -13.64 -13.33
N PRO A 211 30.82 -14.61 -13.80
CA PRO A 211 32.23 -14.38 -14.11
C PRO A 211 32.38 -13.26 -15.15
N GLY A 212 33.14 -12.24 -14.84
CA GLY A 212 33.38 -11.10 -15.75
C GLY A 212 32.26 -10.06 -15.82
N GLN A 213 31.07 -10.35 -15.28
CA GLN A 213 30.01 -9.36 -15.13
C GLN A 213 29.95 -8.91 -13.68
N VAL A 214 30.14 -7.64 -13.50
CA VAL A 214 30.27 -7.13 -12.15
C VAL A 214 28.96 -6.62 -11.61
N THR A 215 28.06 -6.12 -12.49
CA THR A 215 26.83 -5.47 -12.07
C THR A 215 25.64 -5.83 -12.98
N VAL A 216 24.44 -5.55 -12.48
CA VAL A 216 23.19 -5.71 -13.24
C VAL A 216 23.19 -4.89 -14.53
N ALA A 217 23.85 -3.73 -14.55
CA ALA A 217 23.97 -2.89 -15.75
C ALA A 217 24.68 -3.59 -16.90
N ASP A 218 25.59 -4.52 -16.60
CA ASP A 218 26.36 -5.28 -17.58
C ASP A 218 25.62 -6.46 -18.16
N CYS A 219 24.45 -6.81 -17.59
CA CYS A 219 23.66 -7.97 -18.00
C CYS A 219 22.65 -7.58 -19.10
N PRO A 220 22.44 -8.47 -20.09
CA PRO A 220 21.49 -8.19 -21.17
C PRO A 220 20.05 -8.21 -20.68
N HIS A 221 19.20 -7.41 -21.34
CA HIS A 221 17.76 -7.50 -21.17
C HIS A 221 17.24 -8.91 -21.51
N GLY A 222 16.34 -9.45 -20.70
CA GLY A 222 15.87 -10.85 -20.82
C GLY A 222 16.87 -11.89 -20.36
N GLY A 223 18.09 -11.49 -19.97
CA GLY A 223 19.12 -12.39 -19.48
C GLY A 223 18.85 -12.91 -18.07
N TYR A 224 19.53 -14.02 -17.75
CA TYR A 224 19.49 -14.59 -16.42
C TYR A 224 20.56 -13.98 -15.54
N VAL A 225 20.20 -13.67 -14.30
CA VAL A 225 21.11 -13.08 -13.32
C VAL A 225 20.99 -13.76 -11.96
N GLU A 226 22.14 -13.92 -11.30
CA GLU A 226 22.24 -14.34 -9.90
C GLU A 226 22.83 -13.17 -9.11
N LEU A 227 22.13 -12.72 -8.07
CA LEU A 227 22.59 -11.58 -7.27
C LEU A 227 23.62 -12.04 -6.23
N LYS A 228 24.79 -11.40 -6.17
CA LYS A 228 25.91 -11.80 -5.32
C LYS A 228 25.55 -12.02 -3.85
N ASN A 229 24.66 -11.22 -3.29
CA ASN A 229 24.27 -11.33 -1.88
C ASN A 229 22.98 -12.15 -1.70
N TRP A 230 22.49 -12.78 -2.76
CA TRP A 230 21.33 -13.65 -2.72
C TRP A 230 21.41 -14.69 -3.86
N PRO A 231 22.33 -15.67 -3.74
CA PRO A 231 22.60 -16.65 -4.80
C PRO A 231 21.66 -17.87 -4.72
N HIS A 232 20.39 -17.65 -4.35
CA HIS A 232 19.46 -18.77 -4.13
C HIS A 232 18.67 -19.15 -5.37
N ASP A 233 18.48 -18.23 -6.30
CA ASP A 233 17.72 -18.46 -7.51
C ASP A 233 18.32 -17.69 -8.69
N THR A 234 18.15 -18.25 -9.89
CA THR A 234 18.38 -17.56 -11.15
C THR A 234 17.16 -16.69 -11.45
N LEU A 235 17.38 -15.40 -11.60
CA LEU A 235 16.35 -14.39 -11.84
C LEU A 235 16.36 -13.97 -13.30
N VAL A 236 15.22 -13.57 -13.86
CA VAL A 236 15.14 -12.93 -15.17
C VAL A 236 15.24 -11.42 -15.03
N LEU A 237 16.12 -10.79 -15.82
CA LEU A 237 16.35 -9.35 -15.81
C LEU A 237 15.49 -8.64 -16.86
N GLY A 238 14.66 -7.70 -16.41
CA GLY A 238 14.03 -6.70 -17.26
C GLY A 238 14.81 -5.37 -17.20
N ARG A 239 15.02 -4.74 -18.37
CA ARG A 239 15.65 -3.45 -18.49
C ARG A 239 14.79 -2.52 -19.35
N VAL A 240 14.60 -1.27 -18.89
CA VAL A 240 13.93 -0.25 -19.66
C VAL A 240 14.72 1.05 -19.64
N ASP A 241 14.97 1.59 -20.82
CA ASP A 241 15.63 2.87 -21.00
C ASP A 241 14.56 3.97 -21.11
N ARG A 242 14.67 4.99 -20.26
CA ARG A 242 13.79 6.16 -20.27
C ARG A 242 14.62 7.44 -20.31
N GLY A 243 15.00 7.84 -21.50
CA GLY A 243 15.83 9.01 -21.73
C GLY A 243 17.20 8.90 -21.05
N ASP A 244 17.41 9.67 -20.01
CA ASP A 244 18.66 9.74 -19.23
C ASP A 244 18.77 8.67 -18.13
N ARG A 245 17.73 7.85 -17.94
CA ARG A 245 17.67 6.85 -16.86
C ARG A 245 17.39 5.46 -17.39
N VAL A 246 18.12 4.50 -16.85
CA VAL A 246 17.92 3.07 -17.10
C VAL A 246 17.38 2.43 -15.83
N PHE A 247 16.24 1.76 -15.94
CA PHE A 247 15.62 1.03 -14.86
C PHE A 247 15.81 -0.47 -15.07
N HIS A 248 16.10 -1.16 -13.99
CA HIS A 248 16.26 -2.61 -13.98
C HIS A 248 15.27 -3.20 -12.97
N ALA A 249 14.71 -4.34 -13.31
CA ALA A 249 13.91 -5.17 -12.41
C ALA A 249 14.29 -6.62 -12.58
N VAL A 250 14.18 -7.41 -11.52
CA VAL A 250 14.40 -8.85 -11.55
C VAL A 250 13.14 -9.60 -11.17
N SER A 251 12.90 -10.73 -11.82
CA SER A 251 11.77 -11.62 -11.57
C SER A 251 12.24 -12.98 -11.05
N SER A 252 11.56 -13.51 -10.06
CA SER A 252 11.70 -14.91 -9.62
C SER A 252 10.97 -15.90 -10.50
N GLU A 253 10.10 -15.43 -11.39
CA GLU A 253 9.48 -16.25 -12.43
C GLU A 253 10.24 -16.14 -13.74
N MET A 254 10.17 -17.21 -14.55
CA MET A 254 10.73 -17.24 -15.89
C MET A 254 9.81 -16.50 -16.88
N LEU A 255 9.77 -15.17 -16.74
CA LEU A 255 9.08 -14.25 -17.63
C LEU A 255 9.98 -13.81 -18.77
N GLU A 256 9.40 -13.36 -19.88
CA GLU A 256 10.15 -12.62 -20.89
C GLU A 256 10.61 -11.27 -20.31
N GLY A 257 11.76 -10.75 -20.76
CA GLY A 257 12.31 -9.49 -20.24
C GLY A 257 11.33 -8.33 -20.30
N ASP A 258 10.55 -8.22 -21.39
CA ASP A 258 9.50 -7.20 -21.54
C ASP A 258 8.34 -7.41 -20.56
N GLU A 259 8.02 -8.67 -20.21
CA GLU A 259 7.01 -8.95 -19.18
C GLU A 259 7.50 -8.53 -17.80
N VAL A 260 8.79 -8.76 -17.48
CA VAL A 260 9.39 -8.27 -16.24
C VAL A 260 9.27 -6.75 -16.15
N VAL A 261 9.58 -6.05 -17.23
CA VAL A 261 9.41 -4.58 -17.30
C VAL A 261 7.95 -4.17 -17.09
N LYS A 262 7.02 -4.81 -17.79
CA LYS A 262 5.58 -4.55 -17.68
C LYS A 262 5.07 -4.76 -16.24
N GLU A 263 5.45 -5.85 -15.61
CA GLU A 263 5.09 -6.15 -14.22
C GLU A 263 5.72 -5.13 -13.25
N GLY A 264 6.98 -4.78 -13.43
CA GLY A 264 7.63 -3.72 -12.64
C GLY A 264 6.92 -2.36 -12.78
N GLN A 265 6.39 -2.07 -13.98
CA GLN A 265 5.60 -0.86 -14.24
C GLN A 265 4.17 -0.95 -13.66
N ALA A 266 3.60 -2.13 -13.50
CA ALA A 266 2.28 -2.30 -12.89
C ALA A 266 2.25 -1.77 -11.44
N ARG A 267 3.38 -1.76 -10.73
CA ARG A 267 3.54 -1.10 -9.42
C ARG A 267 3.11 0.36 -9.45
N TRP A 268 3.24 1.06 -10.57
CA TRP A 268 2.81 2.46 -10.68
C TRP A 268 1.30 2.66 -10.53
N GLY A 269 0.51 1.61 -10.51
CA GLY A 269 -0.89 1.68 -10.07
C GLY A 269 -1.05 2.23 -8.64
N GLU A 270 -0.03 2.02 -7.76
CA GLU A 270 0.01 2.61 -6.41
C GLU A 270 0.29 4.12 -6.42
N GLU A 271 1.04 4.62 -7.40
CA GLU A 271 1.29 6.07 -7.50
C GLU A 271 -0.02 6.83 -7.64
N SER A 272 -1.02 6.25 -8.32
CA SER A 272 -2.37 6.81 -8.38
C SER A 272 -3.03 6.83 -7.00
N PHE A 273 -2.92 5.73 -6.22
CA PHE A 273 -3.42 5.70 -4.83
C PHE A 273 -2.73 6.76 -3.97
N PHE A 274 -1.41 6.85 -3.99
CA PHE A 274 -0.72 7.85 -3.18
C PHE A 274 -1.03 9.27 -3.60
N LYS A 275 -1.14 9.53 -4.91
CA LYS A 275 -1.52 10.84 -5.45
C LYS A 275 -2.94 11.21 -5.02
N GLU A 276 -3.91 10.37 -5.29
CA GLU A 276 -5.30 10.59 -4.93
C GLU A 276 -5.51 10.56 -3.41
N GLY A 277 -4.89 9.62 -2.71
CA GLY A 277 -4.89 9.53 -1.25
C GLY A 277 -4.40 10.81 -0.59
N LYS A 278 -3.31 11.39 -1.08
CA LYS A 278 -2.77 12.66 -0.56
C LYS A 278 -3.63 13.87 -0.91
N HIS A 279 -4.21 13.89 -2.11
CA HIS A 279 -4.91 15.07 -2.63
C HIS A 279 -6.42 15.02 -2.40
N GLN A 280 -7.06 13.86 -2.56
CA GLN A 280 -8.53 13.72 -2.50
C GLN A 280 -8.99 13.14 -1.17
N PHE A 281 -8.34 12.07 -0.68
CA PHE A 281 -8.74 11.37 0.56
C PHE A 281 -8.01 11.85 1.82
N GLY A 282 -7.27 12.93 1.74
CA GLY A 282 -6.72 13.60 2.92
C GLY A 282 -5.52 12.93 3.58
N LEU A 283 -4.86 11.94 2.96
CA LEU A 283 -3.71 11.25 3.55
C LEU A 283 -2.60 12.20 4.00
N ALA A 284 -2.42 13.33 3.34
CA ALA A 284 -1.42 14.35 3.70
C ALA A 284 -1.99 15.54 4.49
N GLN A 285 -3.30 15.57 4.79
CA GLN A 285 -3.98 16.79 5.27
C GLN A 285 -4.21 16.83 6.78
N PHE A 286 -3.71 15.86 7.53
CA PHE A 286 -3.89 15.81 8.98
C PHE A 286 -2.92 16.72 9.73
N ALA A 287 -3.36 17.14 10.94
CA ALA A 287 -2.58 17.86 11.94
C ALA A 287 -2.73 17.20 13.31
N LEU A 288 -2.61 15.87 13.38
CA LEU A 288 -2.83 15.06 14.57
C LEU A 288 -1.57 14.98 15.42
N ARG A 289 -1.72 14.98 16.74
CA ARG A 289 -0.60 14.99 17.69
C ARG A 289 -0.38 13.64 18.39
N THR A 290 -1.21 12.64 18.11
CA THR A 290 -1.14 11.33 18.75
C THR A 290 -0.92 10.22 17.73
N ALA A 291 -0.25 9.12 18.13
CA ALA A 291 -0.08 7.94 17.32
C ALA A 291 -1.43 7.28 16.97
N VAL A 292 -2.35 7.26 17.95
CA VAL A 292 -3.72 6.76 17.76
C VAL A 292 -4.48 7.60 16.74
N GLY A 293 -4.35 8.94 16.81
CA GLY A 293 -4.97 9.82 15.83
C GLY A 293 -4.45 9.57 14.42
N LEU A 294 -3.13 9.36 14.26
CA LEU A 294 -2.55 9.01 12.95
C LEU A 294 -3.11 7.68 12.43
N ASP A 295 -3.16 6.65 13.27
CA ASP A 295 -3.68 5.33 12.89
C ASP A 295 -5.15 5.42 12.44
N ARG A 296 -6.00 6.11 13.20
CA ARG A 296 -7.40 6.35 12.87
C ARG A 296 -7.58 7.17 11.59
N TRP A 297 -6.71 8.13 11.36
CA TRP A 297 -6.72 8.91 10.13
C TRP A 297 -6.40 8.05 8.91
N VAL A 298 -5.34 7.24 8.97
CA VAL A 298 -4.97 6.33 7.89
C VAL A 298 -6.08 5.30 7.65
N LEU A 299 -6.69 4.76 8.72
CA LEU A 299 -7.82 3.85 8.63
C LEU A 299 -9.00 4.48 7.86
N LEU A 300 -9.35 5.74 8.17
CA LEU A 300 -10.43 6.44 7.47
C LEU A 300 -10.09 6.72 6.00
N VAL A 301 -8.83 7.02 5.67
CA VAL A 301 -8.36 7.15 4.28
C VAL A 301 -8.54 5.83 3.52
N PHE A 302 -8.11 4.71 4.10
CA PHE A 302 -8.21 3.40 3.46
C PHE A 302 -9.68 2.96 3.32
N LEU A 303 -10.50 3.23 4.33
CA LEU A 303 -11.93 2.96 4.28
C LEU A 303 -12.60 3.82 3.18
N ALA A 304 -12.34 5.11 3.14
CA ALA A 304 -12.91 6.00 2.12
C ALA A 304 -12.48 5.59 0.71
N TRP A 305 -11.20 5.22 0.51
CA TRP A 305 -10.74 4.66 -0.76
C TRP A 305 -11.51 3.39 -1.15
N THR A 306 -11.74 2.52 -0.18
CA THR A 306 -12.44 1.24 -0.41
C THR A 306 -13.91 1.45 -0.76
N LEU A 307 -14.56 2.43 -0.14
CA LEU A 307 -15.98 2.76 -0.34
C LEU A 307 -16.22 3.64 -1.57
N ALA A 308 -15.22 4.42 -1.98
CA ALA A 308 -15.35 5.33 -3.10
C ALA A 308 -15.62 4.57 -4.42
N PRO A 309 -16.42 5.13 -5.33
CA PRO A 309 -16.55 4.59 -6.67
C PRO A 309 -15.20 4.56 -7.36
N SER A 310 -14.93 3.49 -8.14
CA SER A 310 -13.70 3.40 -8.93
C SER A 310 -13.55 4.64 -9.80
N TYR A 311 -12.60 5.48 -9.48
CA TYR A 311 -12.22 6.58 -10.34
C TYR A 311 -11.48 6.00 -11.55
N THR A 312 -12.21 5.67 -12.60
CA THR A 312 -11.62 5.51 -13.92
C THR A 312 -11.40 6.91 -14.51
N GLY A 313 -10.60 7.71 -13.81
CA GLY A 313 -10.19 9.02 -14.31
C GLY A 313 -9.24 8.83 -15.48
N LYS A 314 -9.72 9.02 -16.70
CA LYS A 314 -8.83 9.52 -17.75
C LYS A 314 -8.37 10.90 -17.26
N PRO A 315 -7.06 11.17 -17.19
CA PRO A 315 -6.59 12.53 -16.98
C PRO A 315 -7.05 13.36 -18.18
N THR A 316 -7.85 14.40 -17.95
CA THR A 316 -8.04 15.50 -18.88
C THR A 316 -6.78 16.32 -18.96
#